data_48ab3f23318b40066ea5fcc65cd1cb73
#
_entry.id   48ab3f23318b40066ea5fcc65cd1cb73
#
_cell.length_a   1.000
_cell.length_b   1.000
_cell.length_c   1.000
_cell.angle_alpha   90.00
_cell.angle_beta   90.00
_cell.angle_gamma   90.00
#
_symmetry.space_group_name_H-M   'P 1'
#
loop_
_entity.id
_entity.type
_entity.pdbx_description
1 polymer ?
#
loop_
_entity_poly.entity_id
_entity_poly.type
_entity_poly.pdbx_seq_one_letter_code
_entity_poly.pdbx_strand_id
1 'polypeptide(L)' 'MDKKQKLLDLIDKAGKGSIEAAEEIAIGYFKGEFGEKNLVKAKKWASYAAKHGSEKVAEIMEKL' A
#
# COMPACT_ATOMS: atom_id res chain seq x y z
N MET A 1 0.92 12.00 14.45
CA MET A 1 1.00 10.54 14.49
C MET A 1 2.30 10.04 13.86
N ASP A 2 2.91 9.06 14.47
CA ASP A 2 4.14 8.45 13.97
C ASP A 2 3.85 7.74 12.63
N LYS A 3 4.77 7.87 11.68
CA LYS A 3 4.65 7.22 10.37
C LYS A 3 4.58 5.70 10.51
N LYS A 4 5.31 5.16 11.46
CA LYS A 4 5.31 3.73 11.73
C LYS A 4 3.96 3.26 12.29
N GLN A 5 3.36 4.06 13.15
CA GLN A 5 2.05 3.74 13.70
C GLN A 5 0.98 3.76 12.62
N LYS A 6 1.06 4.71 11.71
CA LYS A 6 0.14 4.78 10.59
C LYS A 6 0.24 3.51 9.72
N LEU A 7 1.46 3.07 9.45
CA LEU A 7 1.67 1.86 8.67
C LEU A 7 1.09 0.64 9.36
N LEU A 8 1.31 0.50 10.67
CA LEU A 8 0.78 -0.63 11.43
C LEU A 8 -0.74 -0.65 11.43
N ASP A 9 -1.38 0.52 11.56
CA ASP A 9 -2.83 0.62 11.51
C ASP A 9 -3.37 0.20 10.14
N LEU A 10 -2.68 0.60 9.06
CA LEU A 10 -3.09 0.23 7.70
C LEU A 10 -2.93 -1.27 7.46
N ILE A 11 -1.84 -1.86 7.96
CA ILE A 11 -1.63 -3.30 7.84
C ILE A 11 -2.73 -4.06 8.57
N ASP A 12 -3.11 -3.60 9.76
CA ASP A 12 -4.18 -4.21 10.52
C ASP A 12 -5.51 -4.17 9.76
N LYS A 13 -5.83 -3.02 9.19
CA LYS A 13 -7.06 -2.85 8.40
C LYS A 13 -7.05 -3.69 7.14
N ALA A 14 -5.91 -3.76 6.46
CA ALA A 14 -5.78 -4.58 5.27
C ALA A 14 -5.97 -6.06 5.60
N GLY A 15 -5.45 -6.50 6.75
CA GLY A 15 -5.64 -7.86 7.23
C GLY A 15 -7.09 -8.19 7.56
N LYS A 16 -7.91 -7.18 7.79
CA LYS A 16 -9.34 -7.33 8.04
C LYS A 16 -10.18 -7.21 6.77
N GLY A 17 -9.52 -7.08 5.62
CA GLY A 17 -10.20 -7.04 4.34
C GLY A 17 -10.37 -5.67 3.72
N SER A 18 -9.74 -4.63 4.26
CA SER A 18 -9.83 -3.29 3.69
C SER A 18 -8.93 -3.13 2.47
N ILE A 19 -9.53 -3.03 1.30
CA ILE A 19 -8.79 -2.81 0.06
C ILE A 19 -8.18 -1.42 0.04
N GLU A 20 -8.89 -0.43 0.57
CA GLU A 20 -8.38 0.94 0.66
C GLU A 20 -7.10 1.02 1.49
N ALA A 21 -7.03 0.24 2.57
CA ALA A 21 -5.83 0.21 3.39
C ALA A 21 -4.65 -0.37 2.59
N ALA A 22 -4.89 -1.43 1.83
CA ALA A 22 -3.84 -2.01 0.98
C ALA A 22 -3.36 -1.02 -0.07
N GLU A 23 -4.30 -0.26 -0.67
CA GLU A 23 -3.94 0.79 -1.61
C GLU A 23 -3.04 1.85 -0.98
N GLU A 24 -3.40 2.30 0.21
CA GLU A 24 -2.62 3.31 0.92
C GLU A 24 -1.24 2.82 1.29
N ILE A 25 -1.12 1.55 1.67
CA ILE A 25 0.18 0.96 1.98
C ILE A 25 1.07 0.96 0.72
N ALA A 26 0.51 0.53 -0.41
CA ALA A 26 1.25 0.50 -1.67
C ALA A 26 1.73 1.90 -2.06
N ILE A 27 0.84 2.88 -1.98
CA ILE A 27 1.18 4.26 -2.30
C ILE A 27 2.24 4.80 -1.35
N GLY A 28 2.09 4.50 -0.06
CA GLY A 28 3.04 4.95 0.95
C GLY A 28 4.44 4.42 0.72
N TYR A 29 4.59 3.15 0.39
CA TYR A 29 5.90 2.60 0.06
C TYR A 29 6.44 3.14 -1.25
N PHE A 30 5.57 3.40 -2.21
CA PHE A 30 5.98 3.95 -3.50
C PHE A 30 6.52 5.36 -3.36
N LYS A 31 5.89 6.18 -2.52
CA LYS A 31 6.27 7.57 -2.30
C LYS A 31 7.24 7.78 -1.14
N GLY A 32 7.46 6.76 -0.31
CA GLY A 32 8.31 6.88 0.86
C GLY A 32 7.62 7.53 2.06
N GLU A 33 6.30 7.50 2.11
CA GLU A 33 5.52 8.15 3.18
C GLU A 33 5.72 7.54 4.57
N PHE A 34 6.19 6.30 4.62
CA PHE A 34 6.46 5.63 5.89
C PHE A 34 7.93 5.79 6.33
N GLY A 35 8.62 6.75 5.74
CA GLY A 35 10.00 7.05 6.08
C GLY A 35 11.00 6.48 5.09
N GLU A 36 10.67 5.41 4.43
CA GLU A 36 11.55 4.75 3.48
C GLU A 36 10.78 4.32 2.24
N LYS A 37 11.33 4.62 1.08
CA LYS A 37 10.78 4.19 -0.19
C LYS A 37 11.15 2.74 -0.42
N ASN A 38 10.16 1.89 -0.69
CA ASN A 38 10.40 0.46 -0.91
C ASN A 38 9.54 -0.03 -2.06
N LEU A 39 10.13 -0.08 -3.24
CA LEU A 39 9.38 -0.45 -4.45
C LEU A 39 8.98 -1.92 -4.47
N VAL A 40 9.76 -2.79 -3.82
CA VAL A 40 9.41 -4.22 -3.73
C VAL A 40 8.13 -4.39 -2.93
N LYS A 41 8.05 -3.76 -1.77
CA LYS A 41 6.85 -3.83 -0.94
C LYS A 41 5.68 -3.11 -1.58
N ALA A 42 5.94 -1.98 -2.25
CA ALA A 42 4.89 -1.25 -2.97
C ALA A 42 4.25 -2.15 -4.02
N LYS A 43 5.06 -2.86 -4.79
CA LYS A 43 4.57 -3.78 -5.83
C LYS A 43 3.75 -4.91 -5.22
N LYS A 44 4.22 -5.46 -4.11
CA LYS A 44 3.54 -6.55 -3.42
C LYS A 44 2.15 -6.14 -2.95
N TRP A 45 2.06 -4.98 -2.28
CA TRP A 45 0.77 -4.48 -1.80
C TRP A 45 -0.14 -4.04 -2.93
N ALA A 46 0.44 -3.44 -3.99
CA ALA A 46 -0.33 -3.05 -5.17
C ALA A 46 -0.93 -4.27 -5.86
N SER A 47 -0.15 -5.35 -6.00
CA SER A 47 -0.66 -6.59 -6.58
C SER A 47 -1.80 -7.17 -5.76
N TYR A 48 -1.68 -7.14 -4.44
CA TYR A 48 -2.73 -7.60 -3.55
C TYR A 48 -4.01 -6.78 -3.75
N ALA A 49 -3.89 -5.45 -3.74
CA ALA A 49 -5.04 -4.58 -3.92
C ALA A 49 -5.68 -4.76 -5.30
N ALA A 50 -4.88 -4.91 -6.34
CA ALA A 50 -5.37 -5.12 -7.70
C ALA A 50 -6.18 -6.40 -7.81
N LYS A 51 -5.74 -7.47 -7.16
CA LYS A 51 -6.47 -8.75 -7.15
C LYS A 51 -7.83 -8.62 -6.50
N HIS A 52 -7.98 -7.66 -5.59
CA HIS A 52 -9.24 -7.44 -4.90
C HIS A 52 -10.08 -6.32 -5.52
N GLY A 53 -9.73 -5.93 -6.76
CA GLY A 53 -10.54 -5.02 -7.53
C GLY A 53 -10.15 -3.54 -7.51
N SER A 54 -8.97 -3.22 -6.96
CA SER A 54 -8.54 -1.83 -6.93
C SER A 54 -8.05 -1.37 -8.30
N GLU A 55 -8.67 -0.32 -8.83
CA GLU A 55 -8.23 0.29 -10.07
C GLU A 55 -7.15 1.34 -9.80
N LYS A 56 -7.15 1.89 -8.60
CA LYS A 56 -6.24 2.96 -8.20
C LYS A 56 -4.78 2.54 -8.24
N VAL A 57 -4.49 1.31 -7.80
CA VAL A 57 -3.12 0.82 -7.78
C VAL A 57 -2.61 0.41 -9.16
N ALA A 58 -3.48 0.27 -10.14
CA ALA A 58 -3.06 -0.07 -11.50
C ALA A 58 -2.07 0.95 -12.06
N GLU A 59 -2.32 2.24 -11.78
CA GLU A 59 -1.43 3.31 -12.21
C GLU A 59 -0.04 3.18 -11.60
N ILE A 60 0.00 2.78 -10.33
CA ILE A 60 1.27 2.59 -9.62
C ILE A 60 2.01 1.40 -10.21
N MET A 61 1.31 0.33 -10.50
CA MET A 61 1.92 -0.87 -11.07
C MET A 61 2.56 -0.61 -12.43
N GLU A 62 1.99 0.29 -13.22
CA GLU A 62 2.57 0.66 -14.50
C GLU A 62 3.93 1.35 -14.33
N LYS A 63 4.15 2.00 -13.19
CA LYS A 63 5.38 2.72 -12.90
C LYS A 63 6.40 1.85 -12.17
N LEU A 64 6.01 0.68 -11.77
CA LEU A 64 6.89 -0.27 -11.10
C LEU A 64 7.47 -1.28 -12.09
#